data_0f2617e05a43441bda0e93657fcb96a4
#
_entry.id   0f2617e05a43441bda0e93657fcb96a4
#
_cell.length_a   1.000
_cell.length_b   1.000
_cell.length_c   1.000
_cell.angle_alpha   90.00
_cell.angle_beta   90.00
_cell.angle_gamma   90.00
#
_symmetry.space_group_name_H-M   'P 1'
#
loop_
_entity.id
_entity.type
_entity.pdbx_description
1 polymer ?
#
loop_
_entity_poly.entity_id
_entity_poly.type
_entity_poly.pdbx_seq_one_letter_code
_entity_poly.pdbx_strand_id
1 'polypeptide(L)'
;MRTPYLPSLSYPFSLSSVMLSLSLAACGGSPAAEGSPLVAVTVVASEPGGTVVSEPVGLFCGSTCTASFTAGTTLRLSATPPPGLEVAGWQGACQGTDASCQFTVSAPAQIQVQYRKVVPTQSLLVTRSGSGSGAVRGDGGLDCGATCSARLPVGSPVTLTVAPDDVSTFTGWSGACTGTALSCSFTLSSDSAINASFGKPRSCAQVKDSHPPATDGPFKLFADGDPAKPWSAYCAFTSPPTTYLPLVNVTTGNFSQYTAGGGRPGNTVRTTFQRVRIDPDTLLVHVADLTYSLSAGLIVNPDGSKITQMNYGSASDCVATNSMSGVGNIDLGGTAFAVAPNAFVVSGYIAAGGATYSADSRSVDLRGGGFCGGIAVRSGPSSPFNLQLIYKP
;
A
#
# COMPACT_ATOMS: atom_id res chain seq x y z
N MET A 1 -26.30 7.67 35.98
CA MET A 1 -27.70 7.32 36.33
C MET A 1 -28.00 5.91 35.89
N ARG A 2 -28.50 5.12 36.81
CA ARG A 2 -29.01 3.75 36.76
C ARG A 2 -27.94 2.65 36.85
N THR A 3 -27.70 2.30 38.09
CA THR A 3 -27.30 1.03 38.69
C THR A 3 -28.47 0.05 38.68
N PRO A 4 -28.33 -1.05 39.30
CA PRO A 4 -28.26 -2.44 38.85
C PRO A 4 -29.40 -3.29 39.43
N TYR A 5 -29.40 -4.56 39.15
CA TYR A 5 -30.21 -5.51 39.95
C TYR A 5 -29.48 -6.85 40.06
N LEU A 6 -29.19 -7.23 41.31
CA LEU A 6 -28.97 -8.60 41.77
C LEU A 6 -30.32 -9.19 42.19
N PRO A 7 -30.51 -10.49 42.13
CA PRO A 7 -31.33 -11.18 43.10
C PRO A 7 -30.57 -12.29 43.86
N SER A 8 -30.73 -12.23 45.12
CA SER A 8 -30.52 -13.24 46.15
C SER A 8 -31.47 -14.41 46.06
N LEU A 9 -31.05 -15.63 46.41
CA LEU A 9 -31.91 -16.74 46.80
C LEU A 9 -31.10 -17.69 47.68
N SER A 10 -31.31 -17.68 48.94
CA SER A 10 -32.12 -18.51 49.85
C SER A 10 -31.78 -20.00 49.88
N TYR A 11 -31.20 -20.39 51.00
CA TYR A 11 -31.12 -21.78 51.47
C TYR A 11 -32.46 -22.24 52.01
N PRO A 12 -32.70 -23.56 52.10
CA PRO A 12 -33.33 -24.14 53.27
C PRO A 12 -32.48 -25.19 53.97
N PHE A 13 -32.40 -25.03 55.26
CA PHE A 13 -32.05 -26.04 56.28
C PHE A 13 -33.05 -27.19 56.29
N SER A 14 -32.58 -28.40 56.49
CA SER A 14 -33.39 -29.50 56.98
C SER A 14 -32.61 -30.29 58.04
N LEU A 15 -33.10 -30.21 59.26
CA LEU A 15 -32.72 -31.05 60.38
C LEU A 15 -33.47 -32.40 60.32
N SER A 16 -32.83 -33.50 60.65
CA SER A 16 -33.41 -34.65 61.37
C SER A 16 -32.32 -35.70 61.51
N SER A 17 -32.01 -36.23 62.53
CA SER A 17 -32.44 -36.88 63.73
C SER A 17 -31.36 -37.85 64.20
N VAL A 18 -30.95 -37.69 65.42
CA VAL A 18 -30.04 -38.55 66.17
C VAL A 18 -30.73 -39.87 66.47
N MET A 19 -30.06 -41.01 66.16
CA MET A 19 -30.28 -42.30 66.80
C MET A 19 -28.96 -42.83 67.36
N LEU A 20 -28.93 -42.90 68.66
CA LEU A 20 -27.91 -43.49 69.52
C LEU A 20 -28.15 -44.99 69.61
N SER A 21 -27.26 -45.76 69.10
CA SER A 21 -27.21 -47.24 69.41
C SER A 21 -25.83 -47.60 69.93
N LEU A 22 -25.82 -47.96 71.20
CA LEU A 22 -24.73 -48.55 71.94
C LEU A 22 -24.54 -50.02 71.46
N SER A 23 -23.31 -50.39 71.04
CA SER A 23 -22.89 -51.78 70.93
C SER A 23 -21.43 -51.96 71.23
N LEU A 24 -21.22 -52.90 72.09
CA LEU A 24 -20.08 -53.51 72.75
C LEU A 24 -18.75 -53.45 72.00
N ALA A 25 -17.70 -53.17 72.77
CA ALA A 25 -16.31 -53.35 72.45
C ALA A 25 -16.00 -54.85 72.28
N ALA A 26 -15.47 -55.21 71.09
CA ALA A 26 -14.67 -56.41 70.87
C ALA A 26 -13.24 -55.94 70.53
N CYS A 27 -12.27 -56.37 71.38
CA CYS A 27 -10.84 -56.23 71.02
C CYS A 27 -10.54 -57.15 69.83
N GLY A 28 -10.44 -56.49 68.62
CA GLY A 28 -9.93 -57.12 67.43
C GLY A 28 -8.65 -56.36 67.03
N GLY A 29 -7.56 -57.05 66.87
CA GLY A 29 -6.26 -56.47 66.50
C GLY A 29 -6.38 -55.66 65.23
N SER A 30 -5.76 -54.47 65.24
CA SER A 30 -5.59 -53.67 64.07
C SER A 30 -4.96 -54.46 62.95
N PRO A 31 -5.58 -54.58 61.77
CA PRO A 31 -4.85 -55.06 60.61
C PRO A 31 -3.66 -54.17 60.40
N ALA A 32 -2.48 -54.72 60.24
CA ALA A 32 -1.31 -53.97 59.81
C ALA A 32 -1.74 -53.18 58.55
N ALA A 33 -1.47 -51.90 58.55
CA ALA A 33 -1.73 -51.07 57.36
C ALA A 33 -0.98 -51.74 56.19
N GLU A 34 -1.72 -52.38 55.27
CA GLU A 34 -1.15 -52.83 54.01
C GLU A 34 -0.55 -51.62 53.33
N GLY A 35 0.79 -51.61 53.24
CA GLY A 35 1.51 -50.54 52.53
C GLY A 35 0.97 -50.47 51.11
N SER A 36 0.58 -49.26 50.69
CA SER A 36 0.09 -49.03 49.33
C SER A 36 1.02 -49.71 48.31
N PRO A 37 0.49 -50.43 47.31
CA PRO A 37 1.30 -51.20 46.39
C PRO A 37 2.30 -50.32 45.63
N LEU A 38 3.50 -50.89 45.39
CA LEU A 38 4.48 -50.25 44.51
C LEU A 38 4.09 -50.45 43.07
N VAL A 39 4.08 -49.40 42.28
CA VAL A 39 3.68 -49.38 40.89
C VAL A 39 4.86 -48.94 40.02
N ALA A 40 5.14 -49.69 38.95
CA ALA A 40 6.22 -49.39 38.02
C ALA A 40 5.87 -48.21 37.08
N VAL A 41 6.77 -47.28 36.97
CA VAL A 41 6.72 -46.16 36.00
C VAL A 41 7.94 -46.27 35.10
N THR A 42 7.70 -46.41 33.80
CA THR A 42 8.73 -46.47 32.76
C THR A 42 8.70 -45.20 31.93
N VAL A 43 9.87 -44.56 31.78
CA VAL A 43 10.05 -43.38 30.92
C VAL A 43 10.97 -43.77 29.76
N VAL A 44 10.58 -43.35 28.55
CA VAL A 44 11.33 -43.55 27.31
C VAL A 44 11.57 -42.20 26.67
N ALA A 45 12.82 -41.86 26.35
CA ALA A 45 13.17 -40.71 25.56
C ALA A 45 13.26 -41.09 24.07
N SER A 46 12.71 -40.24 23.20
CA SER A 46 12.74 -40.47 21.74
C SER A 46 14.14 -40.36 21.13
N GLU A 47 15.03 -39.63 21.78
CA GLU A 47 16.42 -39.43 21.36
C GLU A 47 17.38 -39.60 22.54
N PRO A 48 18.54 -40.24 22.32
CA PRO A 48 19.57 -40.39 23.36
C PRO A 48 20.27 -39.06 23.68
N GLY A 49 20.82 -38.95 24.92
CA GLY A 49 21.61 -37.78 25.36
C GLY A 49 20.83 -36.70 26.08
N GLY A 50 19.51 -36.78 26.16
CA GLY A 50 18.71 -35.99 27.10
C GLY A 50 18.61 -36.67 28.46
N THR A 51 18.09 -35.99 29.48
CA THR A 51 17.82 -36.56 30.80
C THR A 51 16.40 -36.26 31.24
N VAL A 52 15.80 -37.26 31.96
CA VAL A 52 14.50 -37.07 32.63
C VAL A 52 14.68 -37.41 34.09
N VAL A 53 14.26 -36.49 34.96
CA VAL A 53 14.29 -36.68 36.42
C VAL A 53 12.90 -36.64 37.00
N SER A 54 12.70 -37.33 38.13
CA SER A 54 11.43 -37.28 38.86
C SER A 54 11.52 -36.58 40.20
N GLU A 55 10.43 -36.00 40.62
CA GLU A 55 10.17 -35.52 41.98
C GLU A 55 8.81 -36.10 42.44
N PRO A 56 8.77 -36.94 43.51
CA PRO A 56 9.90 -37.42 44.33
C PRO A 56 10.98 -38.16 43.54
N VAL A 57 12.22 -38.12 44.04
CA VAL A 57 13.38 -38.76 43.41
C VAL A 57 13.18 -40.25 43.27
N GLY A 58 13.48 -40.83 42.11
CA GLY A 58 13.33 -42.25 41.78
C GLY A 58 13.70 -42.56 40.33
N LEU A 59 13.47 -41.62 39.43
CA LEU A 59 13.87 -41.70 38.02
C LEU A 59 15.01 -40.72 37.71
N PHE A 60 16.04 -41.22 37.06
CA PHE A 60 17.11 -40.46 36.43
C PHE A 60 17.48 -41.20 35.13
N CYS A 61 16.95 -40.74 34.02
CA CYS A 61 17.00 -41.46 32.76
C CYS A 61 17.82 -40.72 31.72
N GLY A 62 18.74 -41.40 31.05
CA GLY A 62 19.39 -40.91 29.82
C GLY A 62 18.74 -41.41 28.54
N SER A 63 18.01 -42.55 28.58
CA SER A 63 17.25 -43.10 27.44
C SER A 63 15.95 -43.78 27.92
N THR A 64 16.06 -44.97 28.48
CA THR A 64 14.93 -45.69 29.07
C THR A 64 15.24 -46.03 30.49
N CYS A 65 14.32 -45.79 31.41
CA CYS A 65 14.45 -46.24 32.80
C CYS A 65 13.07 -46.58 33.41
N THR A 66 13.13 -47.40 34.47
CA THR A 66 11.95 -47.77 35.23
C THR A 66 12.22 -47.64 36.71
N ALA A 67 11.29 -47.06 37.44
CA ALA A 67 11.32 -47.05 38.92
C ALA A 67 9.92 -47.35 39.45
N SER A 68 9.90 -47.82 40.72
CA SER A 68 8.64 -48.14 41.42
C SER A 68 8.29 -47.07 42.43
N PHE A 69 7.06 -46.61 42.40
CA PHE A 69 6.51 -45.62 43.33
C PHE A 69 5.27 -46.15 44.01
N THR A 70 5.00 -45.66 45.21
CA THR A 70 3.77 -46.01 45.93
C THR A 70 2.54 -45.51 45.17
N ALA A 71 1.52 -46.35 45.03
CA ALA A 71 0.26 -45.93 44.42
C ALA A 71 -0.32 -44.71 45.14
N GLY A 72 -0.82 -43.71 44.39
CA GLY A 72 -1.29 -42.42 44.89
C GLY A 72 -0.20 -41.33 44.90
N THR A 73 1.08 -41.68 44.65
CA THR A 73 2.14 -40.65 44.57
C THR A 73 1.92 -39.72 43.37
N THR A 74 1.98 -38.42 43.56
CA THR A 74 2.02 -37.46 42.49
C THR A 74 3.47 -37.25 42.06
N LEU A 75 3.78 -37.60 40.79
CA LEU A 75 5.09 -37.42 40.20
C LEU A 75 5.12 -36.24 39.31
N ARG A 76 6.17 -35.41 39.45
CA ARG A 76 6.58 -34.41 38.47
C ARG A 76 7.81 -34.96 37.74
N LEU A 77 7.72 -35.02 36.42
CA LEU A 77 8.84 -35.37 35.54
C LEU A 77 9.37 -34.07 34.91
N SER A 78 10.68 -33.91 34.86
CA SER A 78 11.35 -32.79 34.20
C SER A 78 12.36 -33.32 33.18
N ALA A 79 12.22 -32.93 31.94
CA ALA A 79 13.10 -33.33 30.84
C ALA A 79 14.09 -32.20 30.50
N THR A 80 15.37 -32.57 30.40
CA THR A 80 16.43 -31.74 29.83
C THR A 80 16.78 -32.31 28.45
N PRO A 81 16.46 -31.63 27.34
CA PRO A 81 16.75 -32.16 26.01
C PRO A 81 18.25 -32.21 25.70
N PRO A 82 18.69 -33.03 24.75
CA PRO A 82 20.04 -32.97 24.20
C PRO A 82 20.35 -31.61 23.57
N PRO A 83 21.64 -31.21 23.42
CA PRO A 83 22.03 -29.99 22.74
C PRO A 83 21.41 -29.90 21.33
N GLY A 84 20.81 -28.73 21.01
CA GLY A 84 20.17 -28.47 19.73
C GLY A 84 18.75 -29.04 19.55
N LEU A 85 18.22 -29.72 20.61
CA LEU A 85 16.84 -30.18 20.65
C LEU A 85 16.04 -29.45 21.74
N GLU A 86 14.72 -29.49 21.64
CA GLU A 86 13.77 -29.03 22.65
C GLU A 86 12.70 -30.10 22.89
N VAL A 87 12.01 -30.00 24.01
CA VAL A 87 10.88 -30.91 24.28
C VAL A 87 9.76 -30.61 23.30
N ALA A 88 9.38 -31.61 22.51
CA ALA A 88 8.25 -31.53 21.59
C ALA A 88 6.92 -31.90 22.29
N GLY A 89 6.99 -32.77 23.27
CA GLY A 89 5.84 -33.16 24.07
C GLY A 89 6.02 -34.44 24.84
N TRP A 90 5.02 -34.78 25.65
CA TRP A 90 4.90 -35.98 26.44
C TRP A 90 3.73 -36.82 25.93
N GLN A 91 3.89 -38.14 25.99
CA GLN A 91 2.86 -39.11 25.64
C GLN A 91 2.73 -40.17 26.73
N GLY A 92 1.56 -40.81 26.82
CA GLY A 92 1.24 -41.81 27.81
C GLY A 92 0.53 -41.23 29.03
N ALA A 93 0.94 -41.67 30.26
CA ALA A 93 0.31 -41.20 31.49
C ALA A 93 0.56 -39.68 31.77
N CYS A 94 1.52 -39.10 31.11
CA CYS A 94 1.83 -37.67 31.14
C CYS A 94 1.63 -37.06 29.77
N GLN A 95 1.04 -35.85 29.67
CA GLN A 95 0.76 -35.19 28.41
C GLN A 95 1.12 -33.70 28.52
N GLY A 96 1.34 -33.04 27.39
CA GLY A 96 1.66 -31.62 27.29
C GLY A 96 2.92 -31.39 26.49
N THR A 97 3.27 -30.10 26.28
CA THR A 97 4.42 -29.65 25.49
C THR A 97 5.50 -28.94 26.31
N ASP A 98 5.26 -28.74 27.61
CA ASP A 98 6.21 -28.11 28.53
C ASP A 98 7.40 -29.04 28.85
N ALA A 99 8.50 -28.45 29.29
CA ALA A 99 9.69 -29.23 29.72
C ALA A 99 9.42 -30.10 30.95
N SER A 100 8.30 -29.96 31.63
CA SER A 100 7.88 -30.81 32.75
C SER A 100 6.43 -31.20 32.61
N CYS A 101 6.11 -32.37 33.13
CA CYS A 101 4.74 -32.85 33.26
C CYS A 101 4.48 -33.46 34.64
N GLN A 102 3.21 -33.52 35.05
CA GLN A 102 2.81 -34.01 36.36
C GLN A 102 1.62 -34.99 36.21
N PHE A 103 1.67 -36.09 36.95
CA PHE A 103 0.58 -37.08 37.01
C PHE A 103 0.61 -37.86 38.33
N THR A 104 -0.50 -38.51 38.65
CA THR A 104 -0.61 -39.36 39.84
C THR A 104 -0.47 -40.84 39.45
N VAL A 105 0.44 -41.53 40.10
CA VAL A 105 0.69 -42.98 39.88
C VAL A 105 -0.45 -43.80 40.42
N SER A 106 -1.27 -44.41 39.59
CA SER A 106 -2.39 -45.26 39.99
C SER A 106 -2.25 -46.72 39.48
N ALA A 107 -1.55 -46.90 38.39
CA ALA A 107 -1.30 -48.21 37.73
C ALA A 107 0.05 -48.14 37.01
N PRO A 108 0.61 -49.31 36.56
CA PRO A 108 1.82 -49.32 35.74
C PRO A 108 1.69 -48.34 34.57
N ALA A 109 2.66 -47.41 34.44
CA ALA A 109 2.60 -46.31 33.49
C ALA A 109 3.81 -46.32 32.57
N GLN A 110 3.55 -46.10 31.28
CA GLN A 110 4.57 -45.78 30.31
C GLN A 110 4.42 -44.32 29.89
N ILE A 111 5.54 -43.61 29.81
CA ILE A 111 5.61 -42.21 29.46
C ILE A 111 6.72 -42.07 28.42
N GLN A 112 6.42 -41.41 27.34
CA GLN A 112 7.40 -41.05 26.32
C GLN A 112 7.60 -39.55 26.27
N VAL A 113 8.85 -39.08 26.37
CA VAL A 113 9.22 -37.70 26.05
C VAL A 113 9.72 -37.65 24.62
N GLN A 114 9.18 -36.74 23.85
CA GLN A 114 9.56 -36.48 22.46
C GLN A 114 10.38 -35.22 22.38
N TYR A 115 11.44 -35.24 21.57
CA TYR A 115 12.29 -34.10 21.27
C TYR A 115 12.19 -33.76 19.79
N ARG A 116 12.39 -32.46 19.49
CA ARG A 116 12.49 -31.95 18.13
C ARG A 116 13.67 -31.00 18.00
N LYS A 117 14.18 -30.82 16.78
CA LYS A 117 15.26 -29.84 16.54
C LYS A 117 14.80 -28.43 16.82
N VAL A 118 15.62 -27.67 17.54
CA VAL A 118 15.46 -26.20 17.63
C VAL A 118 15.75 -25.62 16.26
N VAL A 119 14.75 -24.99 15.66
CA VAL A 119 14.94 -24.26 14.41
C VAL A 119 15.29 -22.81 14.78
N PRO A 120 16.54 -22.37 14.53
CA PRO A 120 16.91 -20.98 14.81
C PRO A 120 16.05 -20.05 13.96
N THR A 121 15.57 -18.98 14.56
CA THR A 121 14.75 -17.98 13.87
C THR A 121 15.49 -16.66 13.81
N GLN A 122 15.22 -15.88 12.75
CA GLN A 122 15.70 -14.53 12.56
C GLN A 122 14.56 -13.55 12.57
N SER A 123 14.85 -12.32 12.94
CA SER A 123 13.90 -11.22 13.00
C SER A 123 13.86 -10.51 11.64
N LEU A 124 12.67 -10.33 11.11
CA LEU A 124 12.39 -9.45 9.97
C LEU A 124 11.64 -8.24 10.48
N LEU A 125 12.21 -7.05 10.31
CA LEU A 125 11.58 -5.78 10.62
C LEU A 125 11.19 -5.07 9.32
N VAL A 126 9.93 -4.68 9.20
CA VAL A 126 9.42 -3.90 8.05
C VAL A 126 8.93 -2.55 8.54
N THR A 127 9.41 -1.48 7.90
CA THR A 127 9.01 -0.10 8.18
C THR A 127 8.45 0.56 6.92
N ARG A 128 7.71 1.65 7.10
CA ARG A 128 7.21 2.49 6.00
C ARG A 128 7.67 3.92 6.19
N SER A 129 7.93 4.62 5.08
CA SER A 129 8.36 6.02 5.07
C SER A 129 7.80 6.80 3.88
N GLY A 130 8.05 8.11 3.85
CA GLY A 130 7.66 9.01 2.76
C GLY A 130 6.38 9.77 3.02
N SER A 131 5.95 10.56 2.03
CA SER A 131 4.76 11.44 2.10
C SER A 131 3.45 10.76 1.67
N GLY A 132 3.55 9.57 1.08
CA GLY A 132 2.44 8.70 0.73
C GLY A 132 2.14 7.67 1.80
N SER A 133 1.17 6.81 1.56
CA SER A 133 0.82 5.68 2.40
C SER A 133 0.40 4.45 1.58
N GLY A 134 0.36 3.30 2.25
CA GLY A 134 0.01 2.02 1.64
C GLY A 134 0.19 0.89 2.63
N ALA A 135 -0.18 -0.31 2.27
CA ALA A 135 0.03 -1.52 3.05
C ALA A 135 1.26 -2.30 2.56
N VAL A 136 1.92 -3.00 3.47
CA VAL A 136 2.93 -4.01 3.15
C VAL A 136 2.46 -5.33 3.71
N ARG A 137 2.41 -6.38 2.88
CA ARG A 137 2.03 -7.75 3.28
C ARG A 137 3.12 -8.72 2.91
N GLY A 138 3.19 -9.83 3.66
CA GLY A 138 4.20 -10.84 3.37
C GLY A 138 4.08 -12.12 4.19
N ASP A 139 5.05 -13.00 3.99
CA ASP A 139 5.14 -14.26 4.70
C ASP A 139 5.28 -14.04 6.22
N GLY A 140 4.90 -15.08 7.00
CA GLY A 140 4.91 -15.00 8.45
C GLY A 140 3.77 -14.18 9.05
N GLY A 141 2.69 -13.93 8.28
CA GLY A 141 1.53 -13.16 8.72
C GLY A 141 1.75 -11.67 8.79
N LEU A 142 2.75 -11.16 8.05
CA LEU A 142 3.01 -9.73 7.96
C LEU A 142 1.86 -9.02 7.24
N ASP A 143 1.14 -8.18 7.96
CA ASP A 143 0.18 -7.19 7.43
C ASP A 143 0.45 -5.87 8.17
N CYS A 144 1.29 -5.08 7.58
CA CYS A 144 1.95 -4.00 8.27
C CYS A 144 1.17 -2.69 8.23
N GLY A 145 0.88 -2.14 9.40
CA GLY A 145 0.65 -0.73 9.60
C GLY A 145 1.93 0.09 9.35
N ALA A 146 2.32 0.97 10.30
CA ALA A 146 3.54 1.80 10.15
C ALA A 146 4.83 0.97 10.28
N THR A 147 4.83 -0.01 11.16
CA THR A 147 5.96 -0.91 11.44
C THR A 147 5.40 -2.28 11.80
N CYS A 148 6.04 -3.32 11.35
CA CYS A 148 5.73 -4.67 11.79
C CYS A 148 6.98 -5.57 11.78
N SER A 149 6.90 -6.70 12.50
CA SER A 149 7.99 -7.65 12.55
C SER A 149 7.46 -9.09 12.57
N ALA A 150 8.27 -10.00 12.06
CA ALA A 150 8.05 -11.43 12.14
C ALA A 150 9.32 -12.14 12.58
N ARG A 151 9.17 -13.31 13.22
CA ARG A 151 10.27 -14.24 13.44
C ARG A 151 10.08 -15.45 12.55
N LEU A 152 11.03 -15.71 11.69
CA LEU A 152 10.97 -16.80 10.71
C LEU A 152 12.21 -17.69 10.82
N PRO A 153 12.13 -18.98 10.50
CA PRO A 153 13.29 -19.86 10.45
C PRO A 153 14.39 -19.32 9.54
N VAL A 154 15.65 -19.53 9.94
CA VAL A 154 16.81 -19.24 9.07
C VAL A 154 16.68 -19.97 7.75
N GLY A 155 16.94 -19.28 6.65
CA GLY A 155 16.81 -19.84 5.30
C GLY A 155 15.40 -19.80 4.73
N SER A 156 14.39 -19.26 5.45
CA SER A 156 13.05 -19.12 4.90
C SER A 156 13.05 -18.18 3.69
N PRO A 157 12.39 -18.55 2.59
CA PRO A 157 12.08 -17.61 1.54
C PRO A 157 11.04 -16.61 2.07
N VAL A 158 11.22 -15.34 1.79
CA VAL A 158 10.30 -14.25 2.15
C VAL A 158 9.89 -13.50 0.91
N THR A 159 8.60 -13.30 0.73
CA THR A 159 8.04 -12.43 -0.30
C THR A 159 7.22 -11.34 0.37
N LEU A 160 7.56 -10.09 0.08
CA LEU A 160 6.82 -8.91 0.49
C LEU A 160 6.12 -8.30 -0.71
N THR A 161 4.91 -7.80 -0.51
CA THR A 161 4.15 -7.06 -1.51
C THR A 161 3.67 -5.74 -0.92
N VAL A 162 3.65 -4.69 -1.74
CA VAL A 162 3.10 -3.39 -1.37
C VAL A 162 1.81 -3.12 -2.13
N ALA A 163 0.89 -2.45 -1.45
CA ALA A 163 -0.33 -1.89 -2.03
C ALA A 163 -0.42 -0.42 -1.60
N PRO A 164 0.00 0.53 -2.46
CA PRO A 164 -0.22 1.95 -2.21
C PRO A 164 -1.71 2.27 -2.11
N ASP A 165 -2.10 3.28 -1.35
CA ASP A 165 -3.47 3.79 -1.36
C ASP A 165 -3.76 4.59 -2.65
N ASP A 166 -5.04 4.90 -2.92
CA ASP A 166 -5.52 5.49 -4.20
C ASP A 166 -4.86 6.83 -4.57
N VAL A 167 -4.26 7.52 -3.58
CA VAL A 167 -3.61 8.83 -3.75
C VAL A 167 -2.12 8.79 -3.44
N SER A 168 -1.52 7.61 -3.51
CA SER A 168 -0.11 7.39 -3.23
C SER A 168 0.55 6.55 -4.33
N THR A 169 1.85 6.64 -4.43
CA THR A 169 2.68 5.81 -5.30
C THR A 169 3.76 5.12 -4.49
N PHE A 170 4.13 3.92 -4.88
CA PHE A 170 5.29 3.26 -4.30
C PHE A 170 6.57 3.84 -4.92
N THR A 171 7.49 4.29 -4.09
CA THR A 171 8.73 4.93 -4.54
C THR A 171 9.95 4.01 -4.42
N GLY A 172 9.85 2.91 -3.66
CA GLY A 172 10.87 1.88 -3.66
C GLY A 172 11.09 1.19 -2.32
N TRP A 173 11.81 0.09 -2.40
CA TRP A 173 12.33 -0.70 -1.29
C TRP A 173 13.75 -0.25 -0.93
N SER A 174 14.10 -0.36 0.36
CA SER A 174 15.48 -0.24 0.84
C SER A 174 15.77 -1.22 1.99
N GLY A 175 17.04 -1.54 2.21
CA GLY A 175 17.48 -2.57 3.15
C GLY A 175 17.73 -3.91 2.47
N ALA A 176 17.23 -5.03 3.00
CA ALA A 176 17.40 -6.35 2.39
C ALA A 176 16.67 -6.51 1.05
N CYS A 177 15.75 -5.62 0.75
CA CYS A 177 15.12 -5.46 -0.56
C CYS A 177 15.51 -4.12 -1.17
N THR A 178 15.60 -4.06 -2.52
CA THR A 178 15.86 -2.82 -3.28
C THR A 178 15.05 -2.79 -4.57
N GLY A 179 14.89 -1.58 -5.15
CA GLY A 179 14.15 -1.40 -6.40
C GLY A 179 12.72 -0.90 -6.20
N THR A 180 11.98 -0.76 -7.32
CA THR A 180 10.65 -0.14 -7.37
C THR A 180 9.53 -1.10 -7.73
N ALA A 181 9.82 -2.40 -7.88
CA ALA A 181 8.80 -3.42 -8.11
C ALA A 181 7.85 -3.52 -6.90
N LEU A 182 6.55 -3.75 -7.15
CA LEU A 182 5.54 -3.86 -6.08
C LEU A 182 5.71 -5.12 -5.22
N SER A 183 6.57 -6.03 -5.62
CA SER A 183 6.94 -7.22 -4.85
C SER A 183 8.44 -7.34 -4.72
N CYS A 184 8.88 -7.91 -3.60
CA CYS A 184 10.27 -8.22 -3.32
C CYS A 184 10.38 -9.60 -2.70
N SER A 185 11.31 -10.43 -3.18
CA SER A 185 11.57 -11.77 -2.63
C SER A 185 13.06 -11.95 -2.32
N PHE A 186 13.35 -12.54 -1.16
CA PHE A 186 14.70 -12.82 -0.69
C PHE A 186 14.71 -13.99 0.29
N THR A 187 15.90 -14.48 0.65
CA THR A 187 16.05 -15.55 1.68
C THR A 187 16.52 -14.92 2.99
N LEU A 188 15.82 -15.18 4.09
CA LEU A 188 16.16 -14.66 5.42
C LEU A 188 17.31 -15.47 6.04
N SER A 189 18.54 -15.02 5.87
CA SER A 189 19.75 -15.66 6.40
C SER A 189 20.23 -15.08 7.73
N SER A 190 19.85 -13.84 8.04
CA SER A 190 20.18 -13.11 9.28
C SER A 190 19.05 -12.15 9.61
N ASP A 191 19.09 -11.53 10.80
CA ASP A 191 18.18 -10.43 11.14
C ASP A 191 18.23 -9.37 10.06
N SER A 192 17.07 -8.97 9.57
CA SER A 192 16.92 -8.09 8.41
C SER A 192 15.93 -6.97 8.66
N ALA A 193 16.27 -5.78 8.15
CA ALA A 193 15.39 -4.63 8.14
C ALA A 193 15.10 -4.20 6.71
N ILE A 194 13.85 -3.88 6.44
CA ILE A 194 13.35 -3.44 5.13
C ILE A 194 12.50 -2.21 5.34
N ASN A 195 12.66 -1.23 4.45
CA ASN A 195 11.78 -0.08 4.41
C ASN A 195 11.09 0.01 3.06
N ALA A 196 9.76 0.22 3.10
CA ALA A 196 8.94 0.53 1.95
C ALA A 196 8.63 2.04 1.93
N SER A 197 9.06 2.74 0.89
CA SER A 197 8.82 4.17 0.74
C SER A 197 7.64 4.44 -0.17
N PHE A 198 6.78 5.38 0.25
CA PHE A 198 5.61 5.83 -0.50
C PHE A 198 5.66 7.34 -0.70
N GLY A 199 5.24 7.81 -1.87
CA GLY A 199 5.17 9.22 -2.22
C GLY A 199 3.80 9.61 -2.74
N LYS A 200 3.68 10.84 -3.24
CA LYS A 200 2.50 11.32 -3.95
C LYS A 200 2.76 11.25 -5.46
N PRO A 201 1.81 10.70 -6.26
CA PRO A 201 2.01 10.54 -7.70
C PRO A 201 2.07 11.91 -8.39
N ARG A 202 3.07 12.11 -9.24
CA ARG A 202 3.26 13.33 -10.03
C ARG A 202 2.70 13.17 -11.44
N SER A 203 2.66 11.94 -11.95
CA SER A 203 2.29 11.63 -13.33
C SER A 203 1.37 10.41 -13.44
N CYS A 204 0.67 10.31 -14.56
CA CYS A 204 -0.13 9.13 -14.89
C CYS A 204 0.72 7.85 -15.02
N ALA A 205 1.98 7.96 -15.39
CA ALA A 205 2.91 6.83 -15.39
C ALA A 205 3.10 6.27 -13.98
N GLN A 206 3.38 7.12 -13.00
CA GLN A 206 3.51 6.69 -11.60
C GLN A 206 2.22 6.08 -11.03
N VAL A 207 1.05 6.62 -11.44
CA VAL A 207 -0.24 5.99 -11.09
C VAL A 207 -0.32 4.59 -11.67
N LYS A 208 0.00 4.39 -12.95
CA LYS A 208 -0.06 3.08 -13.62
C LYS A 208 0.92 2.07 -13.02
N ASP A 209 2.13 2.51 -12.71
CA ASP A 209 3.17 1.66 -12.11
C ASP A 209 2.75 1.17 -10.71
N SER A 210 2.09 2.02 -9.94
CA SER A 210 1.66 1.72 -8.57
C SER A 210 0.29 1.01 -8.51
N HIS A 211 -0.54 1.22 -9.52
CA HIS A 211 -1.88 0.66 -9.65
C HIS A 211 -2.08 0.05 -11.04
N PRO A 212 -1.44 -1.09 -11.36
CA PRO A 212 -1.50 -1.69 -12.69
C PRO A 212 -2.92 -1.91 -13.26
N PRO A 213 -3.95 -2.21 -12.44
CA PRO A 213 -5.33 -2.33 -12.92
C PRO A 213 -6.00 -1.00 -13.31
N ALA A 214 -5.38 0.17 -13.01
CA ALA A 214 -5.98 1.47 -13.30
C ALA A 214 -6.35 1.61 -14.78
N THR A 215 -7.56 2.14 -15.03
CA THR A 215 -8.11 2.43 -16.37
C THR A 215 -8.18 3.94 -16.59
N ASP A 216 -8.31 4.34 -17.86
CA ASP A 216 -8.45 5.75 -18.24
C ASP A 216 -9.47 6.49 -17.38
N GLY A 217 -9.12 7.67 -16.89
CA GLY A 217 -10.01 8.42 -16.02
C GLY A 217 -9.35 9.57 -15.25
N PRO A 218 -10.11 10.21 -14.35
CA PRO A 218 -9.61 11.26 -13.49
C PRO A 218 -8.79 10.70 -12.34
N PHE A 219 -7.63 11.32 -12.07
CA PHE A 219 -6.75 11.01 -10.95
C PHE A 219 -6.27 12.27 -10.27
N LYS A 220 -5.96 12.16 -8.98
CA LYS A 220 -5.33 13.21 -8.21
C LYS A 220 -3.82 13.08 -8.31
N LEU A 221 -3.18 14.07 -8.91
CA LEU A 221 -1.74 14.19 -8.98
C LEU A 221 -1.25 15.33 -8.08
N PHE A 222 0.06 15.39 -7.87
CA PHE A 222 0.68 16.37 -6.98
C PHE A 222 1.90 16.96 -7.67
N ALA A 223 1.88 18.29 -7.88
CA ALA A 223 3.03 18.98 -8.48
C ALA A 223 4.27 18.78 -7.60
N ASP A 224 5.39 18.44 -8.21
CA ASP A 224 6.66 18.10 -7.54
C ASP A 224 6.56 16.91 -6.55
N GLY A 225 5.44 16.18 -6.51
CA GLY A 225 5.16 15.16 -5.48
C GLY A 225 4.86 15.75 -4.10
N ASP A 226 4.60 17.04 -4.03
CA ASP A 226 4.29 17.78 -2.80
C ASP A 226 2.81 17.57 -2.41
N PRO A 227 2.52 16.96 -1.23
CA PRO A 227 1.14 16.74 -0.78
C PRO A 227 0.33 18.04 -0.62
N ALA A 228 0.99 19.20 -0.51
CA ALA A 228 0.35 20.51 -0.45
C ALA A 228 -0.02 21.09 -1.83
N LYS A 229 0.41 20.44 -2.93
CA LYS A 229 0.16 20.89 -4.31
C LYS A 229 -0.69 19.93 -5.13
N PRO A 230 -1.90 19.55 -4.68
CA PRO A 230 -2.78 18.63 -5.41
C PRO A 230 -3.41 19.31 -6.62
N TRP A 231 -3.65 18.53 -7.68
CA TRP A 231 -4.44 18.93 -8.83
C TRP A 231 -5.14 17.74 -9.47
N SER A 232 -6.20 17.99 -10.26
CA SER A 232 -6.94 16.94 -10.95
C SER A 232 -6.38 16.76 -12.36
N ALA A 233 -5.95 15.56 -12.69
CA ALA A 233 -5.52 15.15 -14.01
C ALA A 233 -6.50 14.16 -14.64
N TYR A 234 -6.50 14.04 -15.94
CA TYR A 234 -7.05 12.89 -16.63
C TYR A 234 -5.89 12.04 -17.15
N CYS A 235 -5.86 10.78 -16.74
CA CYS A 235 -4.87 9.82 -17.21
C CYS A 235 -5.42 9.01 -18.37
N ALA A 236 -4.71 9.01 -19.49
CA ALA A 236 -4.90 8.07 -20.58
C ALA A 236 -3.76 7.03 -20.50
N PHE A 237 -4.10 5.79 -20.19
CA PHE A 237 -3.12 4.71 -20.03
C PHE A 237 -2.77 4.04 -21.36
N THR A 238 -2.47 4.87 -22.34
CA THR A 238 -1.80 4.47 -23.58
C THR A 238 -0.38 3.95 -23.29
N SER A 239 0.35 3.56 -24.29
CA SER A 239 1.76 3.18 -24.14
C SER A 239 2.66 4.18 -24.90
N PRO A 240 3.33 5.08 -24.18
CA PRO A 240 3.37 5.32 -22.71
C PRO A 240 2.11 6.04 -22.17
N PRO A 241 1.85 5.94 -20.84
CA PRO A 241 0.77 6.69 -20.22
C PRO A 241 0.91 8.21 -20.40
N THR A 242 -0.19 8.87 -20.69
CA THR A 242 -0.22 10.31 -21.00
C THR A 242 -1.09 11.07 -19.98
N THR A 243 -0.59 12.23 -19.57
CA THR A 243 -1.25 13.11 -18.59
C THR A 243 -1.92 14.27 -19.29
N TYR A 244 -3.20 14.50 -19.01
CA TYR A 244 -3.97 15.62 -19.52
C TYR A 244 -4.49 16.50 -18.38
N LEU A 245 -4.47 17.81 -18.58
CA LEU A 245 -5.15 18.79 -17.73
C LEU A 245 -6.59 18.95 -18.25
N PRO A 246 -7.61 18.55 -17.48
CA PRO A 246 -9.01 18.83 -17.82
C PRO A 246 -9.30 20.32 -17.73
N LEU A 247 -10.01 20.87 -18.72
CA LEU A 247 -10.43 22.25 -18.78
C LEU A 247 -11.91 22.33 -18.35
N VAL A 248 -12.26 23.34 -17.55
CA VAL A 248 -13.62 23.46 -16.98
C VAL A 248 -14.54 24.21 -17.96
N ASN A 249 -14.09 25.35 -18.46
CA ASN A 249 -14.86 26.16 -19.39
C ASN A 249 -14.56 25.79 -20.84
N VAL A 250 -15.32 24.82 -21.38
CA VAL A 250 -15.11 24.26 -22.74
C VAL A 250 -16.10 24.73 -23.79
N THR A 251 -17.09 25.53 -23.41
CA THR A 251 -18.12 26.02 -24.33
C THR A 251 -17.81 27.43 -24.86
N THR A 252 -17.40 28.35 -23.99
CA THR A 252 -17.11 29.73 -24.31
C THR A 252 -15.64 30.09 -24.21
N GLY A 253 -14.88 29.38 -23.39
CA GLY A 253 -13.43 29.45 -23.25
C GLY A 253 -12.69 28.33 -23.98
N ASN A 254 -11.35 28.33 -23.84
CA ASN A 254 -10.45 27.25 -24.30
C ASN A 254 -10.61 26.92 -25.80
N PHE A 255 -10.41 27.91 -26.63
CA PHE A 255 -10.47 27.77 -28.09
C PHE A 255 -9.37 28.55 -28.79
N SER A 256 -9.05 28.13 -30.00
CA SER A 256 -8.18 28.83 -30.96
C SER A 256 -8.90 28.99 -32.28
N GLN A 257 -8.72 30.12 -32.96
CA GLN A 257 -9.44 30.41 -34.17
C GLN A 257 -8.53 31.04 -35.25
N TYR A 258 -8.71 30.57 -36.49
CA TYR A 258 -8.25 31.22 -37.69
C TYR A 258 -9.44 31.83 -38.40
N THR A 259 -9.51 33.17 -38.48
CA THR A 259 -10.60 33.87 -39.15
C THR A 259 -10.35 33.90 -40.67
N ALA A 260 -11.30 33.39 -41.44
CA ALA A 260 -11.26 33.38 -42.90
C ALA A 260 -11.47 34.80 -43.46
N GLY A 261 -10.82 35.10 -44.57
CA GLY A 261 -10.98 36.36 -45.31
C GLY A 261 -9.73 36.76 -46.07
N GLY A 262 -9.82 37.80 -46.87
CA GLY A 262 -8.72 38.36 -47.67
C GLY A 262 -8.04 37.31 -48.56
N GLY A 263 -6.78 37.05 -48.29
CA GLY A 263 -5.96 36.09 -49.06
C GLY A 263 -6.26 34.60 -48.77
N ARG A 264 -7.14 34.30 -47.81
CA ARG A 264 -7.50 32.91 -47.42
C ARG A 264 -9.01 32.75 -47.29
N PRO A 265 -9.68 32.39 -48.40
CA PRO A 265 -11.11 32.19 -48.42
C PRO A 265 -11.52 30.91 -47.73
N GLY A 266 -12.80 30.79 -47.34
CA GLY A 266 -13.38 29.63 -46.72
C GLY A 266 -14.20 29.95 -45.50
N ASN A 267 -14.39 28.96 -44.65
CA ASN A 267 -15.09 29.10 -43.38
C ASN A 267 -14.06 29.19 -42.25
N THR A 268 -14.23 30.17 -41.38
CA THR A 268 -13.42 30.32 -40.17
C THR A 268 -13.21 29.00 -39.44
N VAL A 269 -11.97 28.67 -39.16
CA VAL A 269 -11.60 27.46 -38.44
C VAL A 269 -11.54 27.74 -36.96
N ARG A 270 -12.32 27.02 -36.16
CA ARG A 270 -12.29 27.10 -34.70
C ARG A 270 -12.08 25.72 -34.12
N THR A 271 -11.07 25.61 -33.24
CA THR A 271 -10.77 24.41 -32.48
C THR A 271 -11.06 24.73 -31.02
N THR A 272 -11.89 23.91 -30.38
CA THR A 272 -12.22 23.94 -28.94
C THR A 272 -11.54 22.79 -28.23
N PHE A 273 -11.13 23.00 -26.99
CA PHE A 273 -10.34 22.04 -26.24
C PHE A 273 -11.06 21.66 -24.95
N GLN A 274 -11.19 20.35 -24.71
CA GLN A 274 -11.77 19.79 -23.48
C GLN A 274 -10.65 19.48 -22.46
N ARG A 275 -9.50 19.06 -22.95
CA ARG A 275 -8.31 18.72 -22.18
C ARG A 275 -7.08 19.07 -22.99
N VAL A 276 -6.01 19.39 -22.33
CA VAL A 276 -4.70 19.62 -22.96
C VAL A 276 -3.66 18.69 -22.39
N ARG A 277 -2.83 18.12 -23.24
CA ARG A 277 -1.72 17.28 -22.82
C ARG A 277 -0.71 18.12 -22.07
N ILE A 278 -0.31 17.70 -20.87
CA ILE A 278 0.67 18.38 -20.03
C ILE A 278 1.79 17.40 -19.62
N ASP A 279 3.02 17.90 -19.65
CA ASP A 279 4.14 17.24 -18.99
C ASP A 279 4.09 17.64 -17.50
N PRO A 280 3.84 16.70 -16.59
CA PRO A 280 3.64 17.02 -15.17
C PRO A 280 4.93 17.39 -14.43
N ASP A 281 6.11 17.10 -14.98
CA ASP A 281 7.40 17.43 -14.39
C ASP A 281 7.85 18.84 -14.73
N THR A 282 7.54 19.30 -15.94
CA THR A 282 7.93 20.63 -16.45
C THR A 282 6.77 21.63 -16.48
N LEU A 283 5.52 21.16 -16.32
CA LEU A 283 4.28 21.90 -16.48
C LEU A 283 4.12 22.54 -17.87
N LEU A 284 4.70 21.91 -18.90
CA LEU A 284 4.57 22.32 -20.29
C LEU A 284 3.34 21.67 -20.94
N VAL A 285 2.47 22.48 -21.53
CA VAL A 285 1.35 22.02 -22.34
C VAL A 285 1.79 21.81 -23.78
N HIS A 286 1.58 20.63 -24.32
CA HIS A 286 1.83 20.27 -25.71
C HIS A 286 0.70 20.81 -26.60
N VAL A 287 0.82 22.04 -27.07
CA VAL A 287 -0.26 22.77 -27.75
C VAL A 287 -0.70 22.16 -29.09
N ALA A 288 0.12 21.31 -29.68
CA ALA A 288 -0.18 20.59 -30.93
C ALA A 288 -0.88 19.23 -30.69
N ASP A 289 -1.08 18.83 -29.42
CA ASP A 289 -1.88 17.63 -29.11
C ASP A 289 -3.37 17.98 -29.19
N LEU A 290 -4.06 17.45 -30.19
CA LEU A 290 -5.45 17.71 -30.48
C LEU A 290 -6.37 16.54 -30.10
N THR A 291 -5.88 15.56 -29.34
CA THR A 291 -6.59 14.32 -28.98
C THR A 291 -7.97 14.59 -28.36
N TYR A 292 -8.07 15.59 -27.49
CA TYR A 292 -9.31 16.01 -26.82
C TYR A 292 -9.79 17.36 -27.29
N SER A 293 -9.78 17.60 -28.61
CA SER A 293 -10.28 18.81 -29.24
C SER A 293 -11.36 18.52 -30.27
N LEU A 294 -12.16 19.53 -30.56
CA LEU A 294 -13.15 19.51 -31.62
C LEU A 294 -12.91 20.71 -32.54
N SER A 295 -12.82 20.48 -33.84
CA SER A 295 -12.56 21.50 -34.84
C SER A 295 -13.74 21.63 -35.83
N ALA A 296 -14.04 22.85 -36.20
CA ALA A 296 -15.01 23.16 -37.26
C ALA A 296 -14.45 24.26 -38.17
N GLY A 297 -14.86 24.22 -39.43
CA GLY A 297 -14.41 25.17 -40.46
C GLY A 297 -13.38 24.56 -41.41
N LEU A 298 -13.14 25.30 -42.50
CA LEU A 298 -12.16 24.94 -43.52
C LEU A 298 -11.67 26.21 -44.20
N ILE A 299 -10.39 26.42 -44.17
CA ILE A 299 -9.70 27.47 -44.97
C ILE A 299 -8.83 26.79 -46.00
N VAL A 300 -8.88 27.25 -47.23
CA VAL A 300 -8.04 26.76 -48.31
C VAL A 300 -6.97 27.83 -48.65
N ASN A 301 -5.74 27.43 -48.57
CA ASN A 301 -4.61 28.29 -48.92
C ASN A 301 -4.46 28.41 -50.46
N PRO A 302 -3.78 29.44 -51.00
CA PRO A 302 -3.55 29.59 -52.44
C PRO A 302 -2.82 28.40 -53.09
N ASP A 303 -2.01 27.67 -52.33
CA ASP A 303 -1.30 26.46 -52.76
C ASP A 303 -2.16 25.21 -52.73
N GLY A 304 -3.44 25.32 -52.36
CA GLY A 304 -4.39 24.20 -52.21
C GLY A 304 -4.30 23.48 -50.88
N SER A 305 -3.35 23.79 -50.00
CA SER A 305 -3.29 23.20 -48.65
C SER A 305 -4.47 23.68 -47.81
N LYS A 306 -4.87 22.90 -46.82
CA LYS A 306 -6.07 23.13 -46.02
C LYS A 306 -5.75 23.34 -44.54
N ILE A 307 -6.39 24.32 -43.93
CA ILE A 307 -6.41 24.49 -42.48
C ILE A 307 -7.76 24.02 -41.98
N THR A 308 -7.78 23.01 -41.13
CA THR A 308 -9.00 22.41 -40.58
C THR A 308 -8.99 22.41 -39.05
N GLN A 309 -7.89 22.77 -38.43
CA GLN A 309 -7.69 22.76 -36.99
C GLN A 309 -6.62 23.79 -36.58
N MET A 310 -6.65 24.21 -35.33
CA MET A 310 -5.74 25.16 -34.72
C MET A 310 -5.11 24.58 -33.46
N ASN A 311 -3.84 24.88 -33.23
CA ASN A 311 -3.16 24.49 -31.98
C ASN A 311 -3.69 25.32 -30.80
N TYR A 312 -3.63 24.77 -29.59
CA TYR A 312 -4.03 25.45 -28.37
C TYR A 312 -3.22 26.74 -28.15
N GLY A 313 -3.89 27.82 -27.74
CA GLY A 313 -3.22 29.09 -27.49
C GLY A 313 -2.75 29.82 -28.75
N SER A 314 -3.52 29.76 -29.82
CA SER A 314 -3.25 30.48 -31.05
C SER A 314 -4.47 31.26 -31.58
N ALA A 315 -4.22 32.39 -32.29
CA ALA A 315 -5.21 33.20 -32.96
C ALA A 315 -4.60 33.79 -34.22
N SER A 316 -5.27 33.66 -35.37
CA SER A 316 -4.72 34.06 -36.66
C SER A 316 -5.81 34.57 -37.62
N ASP A 317 -5.43 35.37 -38.59
CA ASP A 317 -6.23 35.72 -39.75
C ASP A 317 -5.36 35.97 -40.98
N CYS A 318 -6.00 36.19 -42.13
CA CYS A 318 -5.38 36.68 -43.36
C CYS A 318 -6.29 37.69 -44.05
N VAL A 319 -6.92 38.60 -43.28
CA VAL A 319 -7.99 39.47 -43.74
C VAL A 319 -7.45 40.72 -44.38
N ALA A 320 -6.65 41.51 -43.64
CA ALA A 320 -6.08 42.79 -44.12
C ALA A 320 -4.88 43.16 -43.25
N THR A 321 -4.08 44.12 -43.74
CA THR A 321 -3.00 44.74 -42.97
C THR A 321 -3.52 45.29 -41.65
N ASN A 322 -2.84 44.99 -40.56
CA ASN A 322 -3.22 45.33 -39.17
C ASN A 322 -4.55 44.72 -38.68
N SER A 323 -5.16 43.80 -39.38
CA SER A 323 -6.31 43.04 -38.88
C SER A 323 -5.89 42.22 -37.64
N MET A 324 -6.78 42.07 -36.67
CA MET A 324 -6.66 41.19 -35.50
C MET A 324 -8.01 40.49 -35.28
N SER A 325 -8.57 39.94 -36.36
CA SER A 325 -9.87 39.27 -36.33
C SER A 325 -9.78 37.80 -35.91
N GLY A 326 -8.59 37.20 -35.92
CA GLY A 326 -8.34 35.93 -35.27
C GLY A 326 -8.47 36.10 -33.75
N VAL A 327 -9.19 35.19 -33.13
CA VAL A 327 -9.42 35.21 -31.67
C VAL A 327 -9.08 33.85 -31.07
N GLY A 328 -8.65 33.86 -29.81
CA GLY A 328 -8.40 32.66 -29.03
C GLY A 328 -8.60 32.98 -27.56
N ASN A 329 -8.86 31.96 -26.81
CA ASN A 329 -8.98 32.08 -25.36
C ASN A 329 -8.40 30.87 -24.69
N ILE A 330 -7.65 31.10 -23.62
CA ILE A 330 -7.21 30.09 -22.64
C ILE A 330 -7.95 30.39 -21.36
N ASP A 331 -8.63 29.44 -20.78
CA ASP A 331 -9.30 29.60 -19.51
C ASP A 331 -8.94 28.39 -18.60
N LEU A 332 -8.07 28.65 -17.65
CA LEU A 332 -7.63 27.71 -16.61
C LEU A 332 -8.41 27.87 -15.30
N GLY A 333 -9.50 28.67 -15.32
CA GLY A 333 -10.40 28.80 -14.16
C GLY A 333 -10.88 27.44 -13.67
N GLY A 334 -10.85 27.23 -12.34
CA GLY A 334 -11.19 25.94 -11.73
C GLY A 334 -10.08 24.87 -11.77
N THR A 335 -8.91 25.20 -12.35
CA THR A 335 -7.70 24.37 -12.26
C THR A 335 -6.71 24.95 -11.25
N ALA A 336 -5.66 24.19 -10.91
CA ALA A 336 -4.59 24.63 -10.03
C ALA A 336 -3.44 25.36 -10.79
N PHE A 337 -3.71 25.89 -12.00
CA PHE A 337 -2.68 26.45 -12.85
C PHE A 337 -3.02 27.84 -13.37
N ALA A 338 -1.98 28.57 -13.74
CA ALA A 338 -2.05 29.84 -14.47
C ALA A 338 -1.03 29.82 -15.61
N VAL A 339 -1.25 30.68 -16.61
CA VAL A 339 -0.33 30.83 -17.74
C VAL A 339 0.89 31.65 -17.30
N ALA A 340 2.08 31.17 -17.64
CA ALA A 340 3.31 31.94 -17.37
C ALA A 340 3.33 33.30 -18.13
N PRO A 341 3.98 34.34 -17.60
CA PRO A 341 4.09 35.60 -18.29
C PRO A 341 4.90 35.48 -19.59
N ASN A 342 4.62 36.36 -20.55
CA ASN A 342 5.32 36.44 -21.85
C ASN A 342 5.28 35.12 -22.67
N ALA A 343 4.21 34.33 -22.50
CA ALA A 343 4.07 33.00 -23.14
C ALA A 343 3.80 33.08 -24.65
N PHE A 344 3.48 34.26 -25.21
CA PHE A 344 3.04 34.41 -26.60
C PHE A 344 3.97 35.26 -27.42
N VAL A 345 3.94 35.04 -28.74
CA VAL A 345 4.67 35.82 -29.75
C VAL A 345 3.80 36.04 -30.98
N VAL A 346 3.90 37.22 -31.55
CA VAL A 346 3.28 37.56 -32.82
C VAL A 346 4.24 37.17 -33.97
N SER A 347 3.72 36.52 -34.99
CA SER A 347 4.52 36.06 -36.14
C SER A 347 3.67 35.99 -37.40
N GLY A 348 4.32 36.01 -38.54
CA GLY A 348 3.68 35.93 -39.87
C GLY A 348 3.94 37.19 -40.69
N TYR A 349 3.33 37.23 -41.89
CA TYR A 349 3.49 38.38 -42.81
C TYR A 349 2.60 39.56 -42.36
N ILE A 350 3.22 40.72 -42.13
CA ILE A 350 2.58 41.92 -41.56
C ILE A 350 1.70 41.57 -40.33
N ALA A 351 2.28 40.77 -39.44
CA ALA A 351 1.55 40.23 -38.31
C ALA A 351 1.24 41.29 -37.26
N ALA A 352 0.03 41.25 -36.70
CA ALA A 352 -0.43 42.03 -35.57
C ALA A 352 -1.06 41.08 -34.52
N GLY A 353 -0.97 41.45 -33.25
CA GLY A 353 -1.58 40.64 -32.21
C GLY A 353 -1.23 41.06 -30.79
N GLY A 354 -1.93 40.50 -29.84
CA GLY A 354 -1.73 40.70 -28.41
C GLY A 354 -2.40 39.65 -27.55
N ALA A 355 -1.86 39.50 -26.37
CA ALA A 355 -2.41 38.63 -25.32
C ALA A 355 -2.80 39.50 -24.13
N THR A 356 -4.05 39.38 -23.69
CA THR A 356 -4.58 40.04 -22.50
C THR A 356 -4.80 39.03 -21.42
N TYR A 357 -4.07 39.18 -20.31
CA TYR A 357 -4.14 38.27 -19.16
C TYR A 357 -5.14 38.81 -18.13
N SER A 358 -5.90 37.90 -17.51
CA SER A 358 -6.60 38.20 -16.26
C SER A 358 -5.62 38.54 -15.13
N ALA A 359 -6.08 39.20 -14.08
CA ALA A 359 -5.24 39.59 -12.94
C ALA A 359 -4.51 38.40 -12.26
N ASP A 360 -5.13 37.25 -12.28
CA ASP A 360 -4.56 35.99 -11.74
C ASP A 360 -3.83 35.15 -12.80
N SER A 361 -3.81 35.61 -14.07
CA SER A 361 -3.23 34.90 -15.21
C SER A 361 -3.85 33.52 -15.51
N ARG A 362 -5.05 33.23 -14.99
CA ARG A 362 -5.78 32.00 -15.30
C ARG A 362 -6.54 32.08 -16.62
N SER A 363 -6.91 33.30 -17.05
CA SER A 363 -7.49 33.49 -18.36
C SER A 363 -6.61 34.39 -19.22
N VAL A 364 -6.49 34.04 -20.50
CA VAL A 364 -5.75 34.82 -21.49
C VAL A 364 -6.58 34.91 -22.77
N ASP A 365 -6.97 36.13 -23.14
CA ASP A 365 -7.58 36.41 -24.42
C ASP A 365 -6.51 36.73 -25.46
N LEU A 366 -6.58 36.07 -26.59
CA LEU A 366 -5.66 36.23 -27.71
C LEU A 366 -6.38 36.93 -28.87
N ARG A 367 -5.73 37.92 -29.45
CA ARG A 367 -6.11 38.51 -30.73
C ARG A 367 -4.90 38.49 -31.64
N GLY A 368 -5.08 38.00 -32.84
CA GLY A 368 -3.98 37.87 -33.78
C GLY A 368 -4.46 37.93 -35.22
N GLY A 369 -3.58 38.37 -36.08
CA GLY A 369 -3.86 38.49 -37.51
C GLY A 369 -2.82 39.32 -38.21
N GLY A 370 -3.29 40.17 -39.12
CA GLY A 370 -2.51 40.90 -40.10
C GLY A 370 -2.71 40.30 -41.48
N PHE A 371 -1.89 40.63 -42.44
CA PHE A 371 -1.98 39.99 -43.74
C PHE A 371 -1.29 38.58 -43.66
N CYS A 372 -2.06 37.57 -43.23
CA CYS A 372 -1.59 36.19 -43.00
C CYS A 372 -0.60 36.06 -41.82
N GLY A 373 -0.93 36.68 -40.70
CA GLY A 373 -0.21 36.58 -39.45
C GLY A 373 -1.06 36.08 -38.27
N GLY A 374 -0.48 36.13 -37.11
CA GLY A 374 -1.18 35.73 -35.87
C GLY A 374 -0.32 35.80 -34.63
N ILE A 375 -0.92 35.39 -33.55
CA ILE A 375 -0.27 35.19 -32.26
C ILE A 375 -0.34 33.72 -31.88
N ALA A 376 0.74 33.20 -31.36
CA ALA A 376 0.81 31.81 -30.89
C ALA A 376 1.75 31.71 -29.70
N VAL A 377 1.76 30.53 -29.07
CA VAL A 377 2.69 30.22 -27.99
C VAL A 377 4.13 30.37 -28.48
N ARG A 378 4.94 31.05 -27.68
CA ARG A 378 6.37 31.27 -27.97
C ARG A 378 7.14 29.94 -27.96
N SER A 379 7.90 29.69 -29.00
CA SER A 379 8.83 28.56 -29.03
C SER A 379 9.98 28.80 -28.04
N GLY A 380 10.22 27.87 -27.14
CA GLY A 380 11.40 27.87 -26.28
C GLY A 380 12.62 27.26 -26.96
N PRO A 381 13.84 27.49 -26.45
CA PRO A 381 15.06 26.93 -27.02
C PRO A 381 15.14 25.40 -27.02
N SER A 382 14.37 24.73 -26.17
CA SER A 382 14.40 23.27 -25.99
C SER A 382 13.15 22.55 -26.50
N SER A 383 12.08 23.27 -26.89
CA SER A 383 10.85 22.63 -27.39
C SER A 383 10.02 23.65 -28.19
N PRO A 384 9.79 23.42 -29.47
CA PRO A 384 8.90 24.27 -30.26
C PRO A 384 7.45 24.05 -29.79
N PHE A 385 6.72 25.16 -29.58
CA PHE A 385 5.27 25.19 -29.37
C PHE A 385 4.76 24.49 -28.10
N ASN A 386 5.34 24.79 -26.94
CA ASN A 386 4.81 24.36 -25.65
C ASN A 386 4.45 25.56 -24.77
N LEU A 387 3.24 25.54 -24.19
CA LEU A 387 2.78 26.59 -23.29
C LEU A 387 3.23 26.27 -21.85
N GLN A 388 4.01 27.17 -21.26
CA GLN A 388 4.42 27.04 -19.87
C GLN A 388 3.29 27.44 -18.92
N LEU A 389 2.95 26.55 -18.01
CA LEU A 389 2.08 26.83 -16.87
C LEU A 389 2.90 26.99 -15.58
N ILE A 390 2.28 27.65 -14.61
CA ILE A 390 2.77 27.76 -13.23
C ILE A 390 1.70 27.20 -12.29
N TYR A 391 2.12 26.47 -11.28
CA TYR A 391 1.21 26.00 -10.23
C TYR A 391 0.75 27.20 -9.40
N LYS A 392 -0.57 27.38 -9.30
CA LYS A 392 -1.22 28.51 -8.61
C LYS A 392 -2.58 28.03 -8.10
N PRO A 393 -2.66 27.45 -6.87
CA PRO A 393 -3.87 26.83 -6.31
C PRO A 393 -4.98 27.86 -6.01
#